data_466166ca26ee16663b27d789772c6965
#
_entry.id   466166ca26ee16663b27d789772c6965
#
_cell.length_a   1.000
_cell.length_b   1.000
_cell.length_c   1.000
_cell.angle_alpha   90.00
_cell.angle_beta   90.00
_cell.angle_gamma   90.00
#
_symmetry.space_group_name_H-M   'P 1'
#
loop_
_entity.id
_entity.type
_entity.pdbx_description
1 polymer ?
#
loop_
_entity_poly.entity_id
_entity_poly.type
_entity_poly.pdbx_seq_one_letter_code
_entity_poly.pdbx_strand_id
1 'polypeptide(L)'
;TGEGEKQAVTVACRGKGVASALMFIVGVLVWQFNSVSKSVSILTEIVFSIIGVLLGFTITGMEVSGLMTGLGIVGLAGIVVKNGILVIEFTDELRGLGMKTREAVIQAGKTRIIPVLLTAVAAILAFIPIAVGFNINFVTLFSDLNPHIFFGGDNVAFWKPLSWTIIFGL
;
A
#
# COMPACT_ATOMS: atom_id res chain seq x y z
N THR A 1 -22.99 25.13 12.09
CA THR A 1 -21.87 25.96 11.59
C THR A 1 -20.49 25.46 12.08
N GLY A 2 -20.37 24.88 13.27
CA GLY A 2 -19.06 24.41 13.80
C GLY A 2 -18.53 23.09 13.22
N GLU A 3 -19.39 22.21 12.72
CA GLU A 3 -18.93 20.91 12.16
C GLU A 3 -18.31 21.05 10.78
N GLY A 4 -18.83 21.92 9.93
CA GLY A 4 -18.26 22.16 8.59
C GLY A 4 -16.88 22.81 8.67
N GLU A 5 -16.64 23.69 9.61
CA GLU A 5 -15.35 24.33 9.82
C GLU A 5 -14.32 23.34 10.36
N LYS A 6 -14.71 22.47 11.29
CA LYS A 6 -13.85 21.37 11.78
C LYS A 6 -13.51 20.36 10.68
N GLN A 7 -14.47 20.02 9.82
CA GLN A 7 -14.21 19.15 8.67
C GLN A 7 -13.25 19.80 7.67
N ALA A 8 -13.42 21.07 7.35
CA ALA A 8 -12.52 21.79 6.44
C ALA A 8 -11.09 21.88 7.00
N VAL A 9 -10.92 22.17 8.28
CA VAL A 9 -9.61 22.17 8.94
C VAL A 9 -8.97 20.78 8.94
N THR A 10 -9.77 19.74 9.20
CA THR A 10 -9.27 18.34 9.19
C THR A 10 -8.83 17.92 7.79
N VAL A 11 -9.59 18.27 6.75
CA VAL A 11 -9.24 17.97 5.36
C VAL A 11 -7.97 18.73 4.93
N ALA A 12 -7.88 20.02 5.29
CA ALA A 12 -6.71 20.83 5.00
C ALA A 12 -5.44 20.34 5.72
N CYS A 13 -5.56 19.96 6.99
CA CYS A 13 -4.47 19.38 7.78
C CYS A 13 -4.01 18.05 7.19
N ARG A 14 -4.96 17.20 6.78
CA ARG A 14 -4.70 15.92 6.14
C ARG A 14 -4.00 16.09 4.79
N GLY A 15 -4.45 17.05 3.97
CA GLY A 15 -3.81 17.37 2.70
C GLY A 15 -2.35 17.84 2.87
N LYS A 16 -2.09 18.70 3.85
CA LYS A 16 -0.73 19.12 4.20
C LYS A 16 0.13 17.95 4.70
N GLY A 17 -0.44 17.07 5.52
CA GLY A 17 0.24 15.86 6.01
C GLY A 17 0.66 14.92 4.87
N VAL A 18 -0.24 14.63 3.94
CA VAL A 18 0.06 13.80 2.76
C VAL A 18 1.10 14.47 1.88
N ALA A 19 0.98 15.76 1.60
CA ALA A 19 1.94 16.49 0.78
C ALA A 19 3.34 16.50 1.41
N SER A 20 3.44 16.74 2.73
CA SER A 20 4.72 16.71 3.44
C SER A 20 5.34 15.30 3.46
N ALA A 21 4.52 14.26 3.64
CA ALA A 21 4.99 12.87 3.60
C ALA A 21 5.53 12.50 2.22
N LEU A 22 4.80 12.85 1.14
CA LEU A 22 5.27 12.63 -0.22
C LEU A 22 6.57 13.39 -0.51
N MET A 23 6.67 14.66 -0.08
CA MET A 23 7.88 15.45 -0.26
C MET A 23 9.07 14.83 0.48
N PHE A 24 8.83 14.30 1.69
CA PHE A 24 9.86 13.61 2.46
C PHE A 24 10.30 12.31 1.78
N ILE A 25 9.36 11.50 1.29
CA ILE A 25 9.65 10.28 0.53
C ILE A 25 10.48 10.59 -0.71
N VAL A 26 10.09 11.61 -1.49
CA VAL A 26 10.86 12.06 -2.67
C VAL A 26 12.27 12.46 -2.28
N GLY A 27 12.43 13.26 -1.23
CA GLY A 27 13.74 13.70 -0.74
C GLY A 27 14.65 12.53 -0.36
N VAL A 28 14.13 11.56 0.38
CA VAL A 28 14.86 10.34 0.77
C VAL A 28 15.23 9.50 -0.47
N LEU A 29 14.29 9.31 -1.42
CA LEU A 29 14.56 8.56 -2.64
C LEU A 29 15.60 9.22 -3.52
N VAL A 30 15.55 10.54 -3.69
CA VAL A 30 16.55 11.29 -4.46
C VAL A 30 17.92 11.19 -3.79
N TRP A 31 17.97 11.27 -2.48
CA TRP A 31 19.22 11.10 -1.73
C TRP A 31 19.77 9.67 -1.87
N GLN A 32 18.93 8.66 -1.74
CA GLN A 32 19.32 7.24 -1.83
C GLN A 32 19.88 6.88 -3.22
N PHE A 33 19.19 7.28 -4.28
CA PHE A 33 19.57 6.89 -5.65
C PHE A 33 20.49 7.89 -6.33
N ASN A 34 20.72 9.06 -5.73
CA ASN A 34 21.44 10.18 -6.34
C ASN A 34 20.98 10.44 -7.81
N SER A 35 19.68 10.24 -8.08
CA SER A 35 19.08 10.30 -9.41
C SER A 35 17.61 10.63 -9.33
N VAL A 36 17.23 11.77 -9.88
CA VAL A 36 15.84 12.23 -9.96
C VAL A 36 14.99 11.28 -10.84
N SER A 37 15.55 10.78 -11.93
CA SER A 37 14.84 9.90 -12.87
C SER A 37 14.37 8.59 -12.22
N LYS A 38 15.21 7.98 -11.38
CA LYS A 38 14.85 6.74 -10.64
C LYS A 38 13.77 7.00 -9.59
N SER A 39 13.89 8.11 -8.88
CA SER A 39 12.88 8.54 -7.90
C SER A 39 11.52 8.79 -8.56
N VAL A 40 11.50 9.43 -9.72
CA VAL A 40 10.26 9.64 -10.50
C VAL A 40 9.65 8.31 -10.95
N SER A 41 10.45 7.33 -11.35
CA SER A 41 9.94 6.00 -11.71
C SER A 41 9.23 5.31 -10.55
N ILE A 42 9.79 5.39 -9.33
CA ILE A 42 9.14 4.84 -8.12
C ILE A 42 7.84 5.59 -7.79
N LEU A 43 7.83 6.92 -7.93
CA LEU A 43 6.62 7.71 -7.71
C LEU A 43 5.51 7.35 -8.71
N THR A 44 5.87 7.00 -9.94
CA THR A 44 4.91 6.54 -10.95
C THR A 44 4.23 5.23 -10.52
N GLU A 45 4.94 4.33 -9.86
CA GLU A 45 4.35 3.10 -9.30
C GLU A 45 3.27 3.40 -8.25
N ILE A 46 3.49 4.41 -7.38
CA ILE A 46 2.49 4.84 -6.41
C ILE A 46 1.22 5.36 -7.12
N VAL A 47 1.39 6.13 -8.20
CA VAL A 47 0.25 6.64 -8.97
C VAL A 47 -0.56 5.49 -9.58
N PHE A 48 0.10 4.47 -10.17
CA PHE A 48 -0.59 3.29 -10.68
C PHE A 48 -1.31 2.50 -9.59
N SER A 49 -0.71 2.36 -8.41
CA SER A 49 -1.36 1.75 -7.25
C SER A 49 -2.62 2.50 -6.82
N ILE A 50 -2.58 3.83 -6.77
CA ILE A 50 -3.76 4.64 -6.44
C ILE A 50 -4.87 4.46 -7.49
N ILE A 51 -4.51 4.39 -8.77
CA ILE A 51 -5.47 4.10 -9.85
C ILE A 51 -6.10 2.72 -9.62
N GLY A 52 -5.32 1.71 -9.25
CA GLY A 52 -5.81 0.37 -8.89
C GLY A 52 -6.81 0.41 -7.74
N VAL A 53 -6.52 1.16 -6.69
CA VAL A 53 -7.43 1.37 -5.54
C VAL A 53 -8.76 1.97 -6.00
N LEU A 54 -8.71 3.06 -6.77
CA LEU A 54 -9.92 3.75 -7.24
C LEU A 54 -10.76 2.84 -8.15
N LEU A 55 -10.13 2.10 -9.05
CA LEU A 55 -10.80 1.12 -9.90
C LEU A 55 -11.45 0.01 -9.06
N GLY A 56 -10.74 -0.53 -8.07
CA GLY A 56 -11.27 -1.56 -7.18
C GLY A 56 -12.51 -1.09 -6.42
N PHE A 57 -12.49 0.10 -5.83
CA PHE A 57 -13.66 0.68 -5.16
C PHE A 57 -14.81 0.96 -6.13
N THR A 58 -14.53 1.41 -7.34
CA THR A 58 -15.55 1.68 -8.36
C THR A 58 -16.24 0.40 -8.81
N ILE A 59 -15.48 -0.68 -9.06
CA ILE A 59 -16.02 -1.97 -9.51
C ILE A 59 -16.85 -2.65 -8.41
N THR A 60 -16.38 -2.56 -7.15
CA THR A 60 -17.08 -3.19 -6.01
C THR A 60 -18.22 -2.36 -5.46
N GLY A 61 -18.35 -1.07 -5.86
CA GLY A 61 -19.38 -0.15 -5.35
C GLY A 61 -19.25 0.14 -3.85
N MET A 62 -18.08 -0.07 -3.26
CA MET A 62 -17.85 0.15 -1.84
C MET A 62 -17.65 1.64 -1.53
N GLU A 63 -18.14 2.05 -0.37
CA GLU A 63 -17.94 3.43 0.10
C GLU A 63 -16.47 3.72 0.44
N VAL A 64 -15.96 4.83 -0.06
CA VAL A 64 -14.61 5.31 0.23
C VAL A 64 -14.61 6.03 1.58
N SER A 65 -14.02 5.43 2.59
CA SER A 65 -13.81 6.08 3.87
C SER A 65 -12.62 7.05 3.78
N GLY A 66 -12.88 8.36 3.84
CA GLY A 66 -11.82 9.37 3.71
C GLY A 66 -10.64 9.23 4.69
N LEU A 67 -10.85 8.63 5.88
CA LEU A 67 -9.80 8.42 6.86
C LEU A 67 -9.08 7.08 6.64
N MET A 68 -9.82 5.97 6.59
CA MET A 68 -9.24 4.63 6.51
C MET A 68 -8.66 4.31 5.14
N THR A 69 -9.33 4.73 4.07
CA THR A 69 -8.78 4.63 2.70
C THR A 69 -7.52 5.48 2.56
N GLY A 70 -7.50 6.69 3.15
CA GLY A 70 -6.30 7.53 3.15
C GLY A 70 -5.12 6.88 3.87
N LEU A 71 -5.32 6.28 5.04
CA LEU A 71 -4.30 5.50 5.74
C LEU A 71 -3.87 4.27 4.94
N GLY A 72 -4.81 3.59 4.28
CA GLY A 72 -4.53 2.47 3.39
C GLY A 72 -3.62 2.85 2.23
N ILE A 73 -3.83 4.01 1.60
CA ILE A 73 -2.98 4.52 0.52
C ILE A 73 -1.55 4.80 1.03
N VAL A 74 -1.39 5.36 2.23
CA VAL A 74 -0.07 5.60 2.81
C VAL A 74 0.66 4.28 3.09
N GLY A 75 -0.04 3.29 3.66
CA GLY A 75 0.51 1.96 3.89
C GLY A 75 0.89 1.24 2.59
N LEU A 76 0.01 1.32 1.58
CA LEU A 76 0.23 0.80 0.24
C LEU A 76 1.45 1.42 -0.43
N ALA A 77 1.61 2.74 -0.35
CA ALA A 77 2.77 3.45 -0.90
C ALA A 77 4.09 2.90 -0.33
N GLY A 78 4.14 2.58 0.96
CA GLY A 78 5.32 1.97 1.58
C GLY A 78 5.66 0.59 1.01
N ILE A 79 4.67 -0.25 0.74
CA ILE A 79 4.85 -1.59 0.16
C ILE A 79 5.34 -1.48 -1.29
N VAL A 80 4.71 -0.61 -2.08
CA VAL A 80 5.02 -0.39 -3.51
C VAL A 80 6.41 0.20 -3.68
N VAL A 81 6.75 1.26 -2.93
CA VAL A 81 8.07 1.88 -2.95
C VAL A 81 9.18 0.88 -2.64
N LYS A 82 8.99 0.03 -1.62
CA LYS A 82 9.95 -1.03 -1.29
C LYS A 82 10.21 -1.97 -2.48
N ASN A 83 9.16 -2.37 -3.19
CA ASN A 83 9.29 -3.26 -4.35
C ASN A 83 10.01 -2.57 -5.51
N GLY A 84 9.68 -1.31 -5.80
CA GLY A 84 10.36 -0.50 -6.81
C GLY A 84 11.84 -0.29 -6.53
N ILE A 85 12.19 0.02 -5.29
CA ILE A 85 13.59 0.17 -4.85
C ILE A 85 14.40 -1.09 -5.16
N LEU A 86 13.89 -2.27 -4.77
CA LEU A 86 14.58 -3.54 -4.98
C LEU A 86 14.84 -3.86 -6.46
N VAL A 87 13.91 -3.51 -7.34
CA VAL A 87 14.08 -3.72 -8.80
C VAL A 87 15.11 -2.76 -9.37
N ILE A 88 15.09 -1.50 -8.97
CA ILE A 88 16.01 -0.47 -9.45
C ILE A 88 17.43 -0.75 -8.95
N GLU A 89 17.62 -1.07 -7.66
CA GLU A 89 18.93 -1.43 -7.11
C GLU A 89 19.55 -2.62 -7.83
N PHE A 90 18.79 -3.67 -8.06
CA PHE A 90 19.28 -4.84 -8.78
C PHE A 90 19.60 -4.54 -10.24
N THR A 91 18.84 -3.65 -10.88
CA THR A 91 19.15 -3.18 -12.22
C THR A 91 20.47 -2.42 -12.27
N ASP A 92 20.72 -1.57 -11.26
CA ASP A 92 21.98 -0.83 -11.16
C ASP A 92 23.19 -1.76 -10.90
N GLU A 93 23.01 -2.77 -10.07
CA GLU A 93 24.03 -3.80 -9.83
C GLU A 93 24.41 -4.51 -11.14
N LEU A 94 23.44 -4.96 -11.93
CA LEU A 94 23.67 -5.59 -13.22
C LEU A 94 24.36 -4.66 -14.23
N ARG A 95 24.03 -3.36 -14.21
CA ARG A 95 24.72 -2.36 -15.02
C ARG A 95 26.15 -2.14 -14.56
N GLY A 96 26.39 -2.18 -13.25
CA GLY A 96 27.75 -2.13 -12.69
C GLY A 96 28.63 -3.31 -13.12
N LEU A 97 28.02 -4.47 -13.40
CA LEU A 97 28.68 -5.65 -13.97
C LEU A 97 28.92 -5.57 -15.50
N GLY A 98 28.60 -4.43 -16.11
CA GLY A 98 28.86 -4.18 -17.55
C GLY A 98 27.70 -4.54 -18.47
N MET A 99 26.51 -4.90 -17.95
CA MET A 99 25.35 -5.18 -18.79
C MET A 99 24.79 -3.90 -19.41
N LYS A 100 24.29 -4.00 -20.65
CA LYS A 100 23.54 -2.90 -21.27
C LYS A 100 22.26 -2.62 -20.51
N THR A 101 21.85 -1.36 -20.40
CA THR A 101 20.69 -0.94 -19.61
C THR A 101 19.43 -1.74 -19.93
N ARG A 102 19.13 -1.99 -21.20
CA ARG A 102 17.96 -2.78 -21.63
C ARG A 102 18.00 -4.22 -21.13
N GLU A 103 19.16 -4.86 -21.24
CA GLU A 103 19.37 -6.24 -20.79
C GLU A 103 19.30 -6.34 -19.27
N ALA A 104 19.90 -5.38 -18.56
CA ALA A 104 19.86 -5.29 -17.11
C ALA A 104 18.42 -5.15 -16.57
N VAL A 105 17.60 -4.29 -17.18
CA VAL A 105 16.17 -4.12 -16.79
C VAL A 105 15.38 -5.41 -17.02
N ILE A 106 15.57 -6.06 -18.17
CA ILE A 106 14.87 -7.32 -18.47
C ILE A 106 15.30 -8.43 -17.50
N GLN A 107 16.57 -8.52 -17.20
CA GLN A 107 17.10 -9.52 -16.27
C GLN A 107 16.64 -9.24 -14.83
N ALA A 108 16.65 -7.98 -14.40
CA ALA A 108 16.14 -7.57 -13.11
C ALA A 108 14.66 -7.92 -12.96
N GLY A 109 13.84 -7.62 -13.96
CA GLY A 109 12.42 -7.97 -13.96
C GLY A 109 12.22 -9.48 -13.84
N LYS A 110 12.92 -10.31 -14.65
CA LYS A 110 12.82 -11.77 -14.60
C LYS A 110 13.20 -12.34 -13.23
N THR A 111 14.23 -11.80 -12.60
CA THR A 111 14.73 -12.32 -11.32
C THR A 111 13.88 -11.87 -10.14
N ARG A 112 13.35 -10.64 -10.19
CA ARG A 112 12.63 -10.02 -9.07
C ARG A 112 11.11 -10.21 -9.11
N ILE A 113 10.54 -10.62 -10.24
CA ILE A 113 9.09 -10.80 -10.36
C ILE A 113 8.55 -11.85 -9.36
N ILE A 114 9.25 -12.93 -9.13
CA ILE A 114 8.79 -13.99 -8.19
C ILE A 114 8.76 -13.48 -6.75
N PRO A 115 9.82 -12.87 -6.16
CA PRO A 115 9.77 -12.30 -4.83
C PRO A 115 8.73 -11.20 -4.70
N VAL A 116 8.56 -10.33 -5.69
CA VAL A 116 7.57 -9.24 -5.67
C VAL A 116 6.15 -9.81 -5.66
N LEU A 117 5.84 -10.76 -6.54
CA LEU A 117 4.54 -11.44 -6.56
C LEU A 117 4.27 -12.19 -5.26
N LEU A 118 5.28 -12.86 -4.70
CA LEU A 118 5.13 -13.58 -3.44
C LEU A 118 4.78 -12.64 -2.28
N THR A 119 5.44 -11.48 -2.19
CA THR A 119 5.14 -10.46 -1.17
C THR A 119 3.76 -9.86 -1.36
N ALA A 120 3.33 -9.59 -2.59
CA ALA A 120 2.00 -9.09 -2.90
C ALA A 120 0.92 -10.11 -2.52
N VAL A 121 1.06 -11.36 -2.94
CA VAL A 121 0.12 -12.43 -2.59
C VAL A 121 0.06 -12.66 -1.08
N ALA A 122 1.21 -12.68 -0.39
CA ALA A 122 1.25 -12.82 1.06
C ALA A 122 0.54 -11.66 1.77
N ALA A 123 0.73 -10.43 1.31
CA ALA A 123 0.04 -9.26 1.84
C ALA A 123 -1.48 -9.34 1.61
N ILE A 124 -1.91 -9.68 0.39
CA ILE A 124 -3.34 -9.88 0.09
C ILE A 124 -3.95 -10.93 1.01
N LEU A 125 -3.32 -12.11 1.13
CA LEU A 125 -3.80 -13.18 2.02
C LEU A 125 -3.87 -12.74 3.49
N ALA A 126 -2.93 -11.93 3.96
CA ALA A 126 -2.93 -11.40 5.31
C ALA A 126 -4.08 -10.42 5.57
N PHE A 127 -4.47 -9.63 4.56
CA PHE A 127 -5.55 -8.65 4.70
C PHE A 127 -6.94 -9.22 4.42
N ILE A 128 -7.08 -10.37 3.72
CA ILE A 128 -8.38 -11.00 3.45
C ILE A 128 -9.21 -11.22 4.72
N PRO A 129 -8.71 -11.79 5.82
CA PRO A 129 -9.52 -11.99 7.02
C PRO A 129 -10.14 -10.69 7.55
N ILE A 130 -9.37 -9.61 7.56
CA ILE A 130 -9.82 -8.30 8.02
C ILE A 130 -10.81 -7.70 7.00
N ALA A 131 -10.54 -7.84 5.70
CA ALA A 131 -11.39 -7.35 4.64
C ALA A 131 -12.78 -8.00 4.62
N VAL A 132 -12.85 -9.31 4.92
CA VAL A 132 -14.10 -10.09 5.01
C VAL A 132 -14.77 -9.91 6.38
N GLY A 133 -14.02 -9.45 7.38
CA GLY A 133 -14.54 -9.27 8.74
C GLY A 133 -14.52 -10.54 9.58
N PHE A 134 -13.61 -11.43 9.30
CA PHE A 134 -13.42 -12.66 10.06
C PHE A 134 -12.85 -12.34 11.45
N ASN A 135 -13.57 -12.73 12.49
CA ASN A 135 -13.18 -12.54 13.88
C ASN A 135 -13.19 -13.85 14.64
N ILE A 136 -12.20 -14.02 15.52
CA ILE A 136 -12.10 -15.13 16.48
C ILE A 136 -12.10 -14.55 17.88
N ASN A 137 -12.96 -15.07 18.74
CA ASN A 137 -12.91 -14.69 20.15
C ASN A 137 -11.87 -15.53 20.88
N PHE A 138 -10.69 -14.95 21.10
CA PHE A 138 -9.60 -15.62 21.79
C PHE A 138 -9.90 -15.90 23.28
N VAL A 139 -10.79 -15.11 23.91
CA VAL A 139 -11.16 -15.33 25.31
C VAL A 139 -11.93 -16.64 25.46
N THR A 140 -12.95 -16.86 24.63
CA THR A 140 -13.72 -18.12 24.65
C THR A 140 -12.92 -19.30 24.09
N LEU A 141 -11.95 -19.03 23.21
CA LEU A 141 -11.04 -20.07 22.73
C LEU A 141 -10.19 -20.67 23.87
N PHE A 142 -9.67 -19.80 24.77
CA PHE A 142 -8.82 -20.26 25.87
C PHE A 142 -9.61 -20.68 27.12
N SER A 143 -10.83 -20.14 27.37
CA SER A 143 -11.64 -20.49 28.52
C SER A 143 -12.46 -21.77 28.29
N ASP A 144 -13.07 -21.89 27.12
CA ASP A 144 -14.07 -22.94 26.83
C ASP A 144 -13.65 -23.87 25.68
N LEU A 145 -12.43 -23.71 25.14
CA LEU A 145 -11.91 -24.40 23.95
C LEU A 145 -12.84 -24.28 22.72
N ASN A 146 -13.64 -23.22 22.70
CA ASN A 146 -14.60 -22.97 21.63
C ASN A 146 -14.21 -21.70 20.88
N PRO A 147 -13.69 -21.80 19.61
CA PRO A 147 -13.40 -20.65 18.79
C PRO A 147 -14.71 -20.03 18.31
N HIS A 148 -15.29 -19.12 19.06
CA HIS A 148 -16.48 -18.41 18.64
C HIS A 148 -16.15 -17.57 17.39
N ILE A 149 -16.31 -18.18 16.20
CA ILE A 149 -16.05 -17.54 14.91
C ILE A 149 -17.27 -16.73 14.55
N PHE A 150 -17.09 -15.44 14.30
CA PHE A 150 -18.15 -14.56 13.84
C PHE A 150 -17.64 -13.60 12.76
N PHE A 151 -18.55 -13.12 11.93
CA PHE A 151 -18.28 -12.16 10.88
C PHE A 151 -18.90 -10.81 11.25
N GLY A 152 -18.14 -9.72 11.11
CA GLY A 152 -18.61 -8.36 11.40
C GLY A 152 -18.17 -7.85 12.76
N GLY A 153 -18.78 -6.75 13.18
CA GLY A 153 -18.45 -6.01 14.40
C GLY A 153 -17.93 -4.60 14.10
N ASP A 154 -17.94 -3.71 15.09
CA ASP A 154 -17.58 -2.30 14.93
C ASP A 154 -16.13 -2.11 14.43
N ASN A 155 -15.22 -2.97 14.91
CA ASN A 155 -13.84 -2.97 14.45
C ASN A 155 -13.71 -3.29 12.97
N VAL A 156 -14.55 -4.19 12.44
CA VAL A 156 -14.51 -4.56 11.03
C VAL A 156 -14.95 -3.40 10.16
N ALA A 157 -16.03 -2.71 10.51
CA ALA A 157 -16.49 -1.54 9.78
C ALA A 157 -15.39 -0.46 9.67
N PHE A 158 -14.55 -0.36 10.71
CA PHE A 158 -13.44 0.57 10.75
C PHE A 158 -12.24 0.13 9.87
N TRP A 159 -11.80 -1.12 9.96
CA TRP A 159 -10.59 -1.61 9.27
C TRP A 159 -10.83 -2.11 7.84
N LYS A 160 -12.07 -2.45 7.49
CA LYS A 160 -12.44 -2.98 6.17
C LYS A 160 -12.02 -2.08 5.00
N PRO A 161 -12.28 -0.74 5.00
CA PRO A 161 -11.85 0.12 3.89
C PRO A 161 -10.34 0.18 3.72
N LEU A 162 -9.57 0.14 4.81
CA LEU A 162 -8.11 0.10 4.79
C LEU A 162 -7.61 -1.18 4.12
N SER A 163 -8.16 -2.34 4.53
CA SER A 163 -7.75 -3.64 4.01
C SER A 163 -8.03 -3.78 2.52
N TRP A 164 -9.22 -3.37 2.07
CA TRP A 164 -9.57 -3.36 0.66
C TRP A 164 -8.72 -2.39 -0.15
N THR A 165 -8.35 -1.24 0.42
CA THR A 165 -7.44 -0.29 -0.23
C THR A 165 -6.09 -0.93 -0.54
N ILE A 166 -5.53 -1.68 0.41
CA ILE A 166 -4.25 -2.38 0.19
C ILE A 166 -4.39 -3.51 -0.81
N ILE A 167 -5.48 -4.29 -0.75
CA ILE A 167 -5.73 -5.40 -1.67
C ILE A 167 -5.89 -4.91 -3.12
N PHE A 168 -6.62 -3.82 -3.34
CA PHE A 168 -6.85 -3.29 -4.70
C PHE A 168 -5.65 -2.54 -5.28
N GLY A 169 -4.77 -2.04 -4.43
CA GLY A 169 -3.61 -1.29 -4.86
C GLY A 169 -2.36 -2.13 -5.13
N LEU A 170 -2.32 -3.37 -4.66
CA LEU A 170 -1.25 -4.34 -4.92
C LEU A 170 -1.48 -5.11 -6.21
#